data_22c80207b16c202c1cd3a9c79649c2d0
#
_entry.id   22c80207b16c202c1cd3a9c79649c2d0
#
_cell.length_a   1.000
_cell.length_b   1.000
_cell.length_c   1.000
_cell.angle_alpha   90.00
_cell.angle_beta   90.00
_cell.angle_gamma   90.00
#
_symmetry.space_group_name_H-M   'P 1'
#
loop_
_entity.id
_entity.type
_entity.pdbx_description
1 polymer ?
#
loop_
_entity_poly.entity_id
_entity_poly.type
_entity_poly.pdbx_seq_one_letter_code
_entity_poly.pdbx_strand_id
1 'polypeptide(L)'
;TRMPVALAKLSGIADEKQLESIRYGAILHDIGKIGIPDAILTKPGKLTDAEWQIMKMHPQIAHDILSKNDFLCQYLMIPHEHHERWDGLGYPQGLQGKQIHFDARLFSIVDVWDAIYHRRVYKDAWPEDEVLKYISDQSGKAFDPEICSLFVKNYNQLRCCYLLWCLLVKHLYRLLR
;
A
#
# COMPACT_ATOMS: atom_id res chain seq x y z
N THR A 1 3.16 8.97 0.24
CA THR A 1 2.15 9.04 -0.85
C THR A 1 2.69 9.53 -2.20
N ARG A 2 3.96 9.96 -2.31
CA ARG A 2 4.53 10.37 -3.61
C ARG A 2 4.90 9.18 -4.49
N MET A 3 5.41 8.10 -3.93
CA MET A 3 5.83 6.93 -4.72
C MET A 3 4.67 6.28 -5.48
N PRO A 4 3.47 6.03 -4.90
CA PRO A 4 2.34 5.51 -5.67
C PRO A 4 1.96 6.40 -6.86
N VAL A 5 1.91 7.71 -6.65
CA VAL A 5 1.62 8.69 -7.72
C VAL A 5 2.71 8.71 -8.79
N ALA A 6 3.99 8.61 -8.40
CA ALA A 6 5.10 8.54 -9.36
C ALA A 6 5.04 7.25 -10.21
N LEU A 7 4.73 6.11 -9.58
CA LEU A 7 4.55 4.84 -10.27
C LEU A 7 3.35 4.89 -11.22
N ALA A 8 2.25 5.54 -10.81
CA ALA A 8 1.08 5.74 -11.65
C ALA A 8 1.41 6.56 -12.91
N LYS A 9 2.17 7.64 -12.77
CA LYS A 9 2.63 8.44 -13.92
C LYS A 9 3.53 7.63 -14.85
N LEU A 10 4.41 6.81 -14.31
CA LEU A 10 5.26 5.91 -15.11
C LEU A 10 4.45 4.83 -15.84
N SER A 11 3.29 4.41 -15.32
CA SER A 11 2.37 3.50 -16.01
C SER A 11 1.48 4.18 -17.06
N GLY A 12 1.68 5.49 -17.31
CA GLY A 12 0.94 6.25 -18.33
C GLY A 12 -0.31 6.98 -17.82
N ILE A 13 -0.58 6.96 -16.51
CA ILE A 13 -1.71 7.71 -15.96
C ILE A 13 -1.37 9.22 -15.96
N ALA A 14 -2.17 9.98 -16.69
CA ALA A 14 -2.09 11.45 -16.78
C ALA A 14 -3.33 12.14 -16.21
N ASP A 15 -4.41 11.41 -15.96
CA ASP A 15 -5.63 11.96 -15.39
C ASP A 15 -5.44 12.39 -13.93
N GLU A 16 -5.58 13.70 -13.67
CA GLU A 16 -5.35 14.25 -12.33
C GLU A 16 -6.36 13.73 -11.29
N LYS A 17 -7.58 13.38 -11.70
CA LYS A 17 -8.58 12.79 -10.79
C LYS A 17 -8.15 11.40 -10.33
N GLN A 18 -7.63 10.58 -11.25
CA GLN A 18 -7.11 9.27 -10.89
C GLN A 18 -5.84 9.38 -10.02
N LEU A 19 -4.93 10.32 -10.34
CA LEU A 19 -3.75 10.59 -9.51
C LEU A 19 -4.14 11.06 -8.11
N GLU A 20 -5.21 11.85 -8.00
CA GLU A 20 -5.79 12.26 -6.71
C GLU A 20 -6.38 11.08 -5.95
N SER A 21 -7.14 10.20 -6.64
CA SER A 21 -7.67 8.97 -6.06
C SER A 21 -6.57 8.08 -5.50
N ILE A 22 -5.50 7.87 -6.25
CA ILE A 22 -4.33 7.11 -5.78
C ILE A 22 -3.68 7.77 -4.55
N ARG A 23 -3.57 9.11 -4.55
CA ARG A 23 -2.97 9.85 -3.43
C ARG A 23 -3.78 9.71 -2.14
N TYR A 24 -5.07 9.96 -2.19
CA TYR A 24 -5.94 9.89 -1.02
C TYR A 24 -6.25 8.46 -0.61
N GLY A 25 -6.44 7.55 -1.56
CA GLY A 25 -6.57 6.13 -1.27
C GLY A 25 -5.34 5.58 -0.53
N ALA A 26 -4.13 5.96 -0.94
CA ALA A 26 -2.90 5.60 -0.24
C ALA A 26 -2.79 6.21 1.18
N ILE A 27 -3.36 7.39 1.43
CA ILE A 27 -3.43 7.97 2.79
C ILE A 27 -4.42 7.18 3.66
N LEU A 28 -5.53 6.78 3.08
CA LEU A 28 -6.66 6.17 3.77
C LEU A 28 -6.58 4.63 3.82
N HIS A 29 -5.55 3.99 3.22
CA HIS A 29 -5.50 2.54 3.04
C HIS A 29 -5.77 1.75 4.32
N ASP A 30 -5.30 2.23 5.43
CA ASP A 30 -5.39 1.61 6.75
C ASP A 30 -6.48 2.20 7.66
N ILE A 31 -7.38 3.07 7.16
CA ILE A 31 -8.41 3.74 7.98
C ILE A 31 -9.30 2.74 8.73
N GLY A 32 -9.54 1.58 8.14
CA GLY A 32 -10.35 0.53 8.76
C GLY A 32 -9.73 -0.10 10.01
N LYS A 33 -8.46 0.13 10.29
CA LYS A 33 -7.81 -0.30 11.54
C LYS A 33 -8.42 0.34 12.78
N ILE A 34 -9.14 1.46 12.62
CA ILE A 34 -9.91 2.07 13.73
C ILE A 34 -10.96 1.13 14.33
N GLY A 35 -11.45 0.16 13.54
CA GLY A 35 -12.39 -0.86 13.99
C GLY A 35 -11.75 -2.13 14.55
N ILE A 36 -10.40 -2.22 14.58
CA ILE A 36 -9.69 -3.36 15.14
C ILE A 36 -9.39 -3.11 16.62
N PRO A 37 -9.63 -4.08 17.52
CA PRO A 37 -9.35 -3.92 18.94
C PRO A 37 -7.88 -3.59 19.21
N ASP A 38 -7.61 -2.64 20.12
CA ASP A 38 -6.28 -2.20 20.50
C ASP A 38 -5.39 -3.37 20.97
N ALA A 39 -5.97 -4.34 21.68
CA ALA A 39 -5.26 -5.54 22.14
C ALA A 39 -4.65 -6.37 21.01
N ILE A 40 -5.23 -6.27 19.78
CA ILE A 40 -4.70 -6.92 18.57
C ILE A 40 -3.70 -5.99 17.87
N LEU A 41 -4.05 -4.70 17.69
CA LEU A 41 -3.21 -3.72 17.00
C LEU A 41 -1.85 -3.50 17.69
N THR A 42 -1.86 -3.48 19.02
CA THR A 42 -0.66 -3.17 19.83
C THR A 42 -0.01 -4.40 20.43
N LYS A 43 -0.46 -5.60 20.04
CA LYS A 43 0.06 -6.87 20.62
C LYS A 43 1.56 -7.01 20.42
N PRO A 44 2.33 -7.16 21.49
CA PRO A 44 3.75 -7.47 21.38
C PRO A 44 3.93 -8.93 20.91
N GLY A 45 4.31 -9.12 19.66
CA GLY A 45 4.56 -10.45 19.09
C GLY A 45 3.61 -10.84 17.96
N LYS A 46 3.58 -12.13 17.62
CA LYS A 46 2.77 -12.64 16.51
C LYS A 46 1.29 -12.73 16.93
N LEU A 47 0.40 -12.40 15.98
CA LEU A 47 -1.02 -12.65 16.12
C LEU A 47 -1.32 -14.16 16.03
N THR A 48 -2.29 -14.63 16.81
CA THR A 48 -2.89 -15.96 16.61
C THR A 48 -3.72 -15.99 15.34
N ASP A 49 -4.09 -17.17 14.86
CA ASP A 49 -4.92 -17.29 13.66
C ASP A 49 -6.27 -16.57 13.81
N ALA A 50 -6.89 -16.66 14.99
CA ALA A 50 -8.14 -15.97 15.29
C ALA A 50 -7.99 -14.43 15.26
N GLU A 51 -6.92 -13.90 15.87
CA GLU A 51 -6.61 -12.47 15.85
C GLU A 51 -6.27 -11.99 14.42
N TRP A 52 -5.59 -12.85 13.64
CA TRP A 52 -5.29 -12.55 12.24
C TRP A 52 -6.54 -12.47 11.39
N GLN A 53 -7.56 -13.29 11.63
CA GLN A 53 -8.86 -13.15 10.95
C GLN A 53 -9.53 -11.81 11.27
N ILE A 54 -9.44 -11.33 12.52
CA ILE A 54 -9.95 -10.02 12.90
C ILE A 54 -9.14 -8.91 12.21
N MET A 55 -7.82 -9.00 12.20
CA MET A 55 -6.96 -8.03 11.50
C MET A 55 -7.30 -7.90 10.01
N LYS A 56 -7.59 -9.03 9.34
CA LYS A 56 -8.00 -9.05 7.92
C LYS A 56 -9.34 -8.37 7.64
N MET A 57 -10.09 -7.98 8.66
CA MET A 57 -11.35 -7.25 8.46
C MET A 57 -11.14 -5.77 8.15
N HIS A 58 -9.95 -5.19 8.39
CA HIS A 58 -9.77 -3.74 8.23
C HIS A 58 -10.06 -3.22 6.81
N PRO A 59 -9.82 -3.94 5.69
CA PRO A 59 -10.22 -3.43 4.38
C PRO A 59 -11.75 -3.37 4.22
N GLN A 60 -12.48 -4.36 4.76
CA GLN A 60 -13.95 -4.33 4.77
C GLN A 60 -14.48 -3.19 5.66
N ILE A 61 -13.88 -2.98 6.82
CA ILE A 61 -14.24 -1.86 7.70
C ILE A 61 -13.97 -0.52 7.00
N ALA A 62 -12.83 -0.39 6.29
CA ALA A 62 -12.54 0.78 5.48
C ALA A 62 -13.62 1.01 4.41
N HIS A 63 -14.05 -0.04 3.71
CA HIS A 63 -15.16 0.01 2.76
C HIS A 63 -16.44 0.53 3.43
N ASP A 64 -16.83 -0.03 4.57
CA ASP A 64 -18.05 0.33 5.28
C ASP A 64 -18.07 1.78 5.79
N ILE A 65 -16.88 2.32 6.09
CA ILE A 65 -16.70 3.73 6.49
C ILE A 65 -16.77 4.66 5.28
N LEU A 66 -15.97 4.38 4.25
CA LEU A 66 -15.77 5.29 3.12
C LEU A 66 -16.95 5.30 2.15
N SER A 67 -17.61 4.16 1.95
CA SER A 67 -18.75 4.03 1.02
C SER A 67 -19.99 4.84 1.43
N LYS A 68 -20.09 5.19 2.71
CA LYS A 68 -21.22 5.99 3.25
C LYS A 68 -21.05 7.50 3.08
N ASN A 69 -19.90 7.95 2.57
CA ASN A 69 -19.60 9.36 2.39
C ASN A 69 -19.37 9.65 0.91
N ASP A 70 -20.25 10.48 0.31
CA ASP A 70 -20.22 10.78 -1.13
C ASP A 70 -18.90 11.40 -1.61
N PHE A 71 -18.18 12.10 -0.73
CA PHE A 71 -16.87 12.67 -1.05
C PHE A 71 -15.75 11.63 -0.95
N LEU A 72 -15.79 10.74 0.05
CA LEU A 72 -14.71 9.77 0.32
C LEU A 72 -14.83 8.49 -0.50
N CYS A 73 -16.03 8.14 -0.99
CA CYS A 73 -16.25 6.90 -1.72
C CYS A 73 -15.40 6.80 -3.01
N GLN A 74 -15.01 7.92 -3.62
CA GLN A 74 -14.13 7.95 -4.78
C GLN A 74 -12.69 7.47 -4.50
N TYR A 75 -12.29 7.39 -3.22
CA TYR A 75 -10.95 6.94 -2.79
C TYR A 75 -10.94 5.50 -2.25
N LEU A 76 -12.02 4.76 -2.43
CA LEU A 76 -12.30 3.48 -1.78
C LEU A 76 -11.42 2.32 -2.27
N MET A 77 -11.02 2.31 -3.54
CA MET A 77 -10.43 1.13 -4.18
C MET A 77 -9.14 0.67 -3.50
N ILE A 78 -8.24 1.57 -3.17
CA ILE A 78 -7.00 1.22 -2.45
C ILE A 78 -7.29 0.70 -1.04
N PRO A 79 -8.04 1.42 -0.16
CA PRO A 79 -8.38 0.93 1.17
C PRO A 79 -9.05 -0.45 1.19
N HIS A 80 -9.88 -0.75 0.20
CA HIS A 80 -10.61 -2.02 0.17
C HIS A 80 -9.79 -3.18 -0.40
N GLU A 81 -8.94 -2.92 -1.41
CA GLU A 81 -8.34 -3.98 -2.22
C GLU A 81 -6.82 -4.09 -2.11
N HIS A 82 -6.13 -3.28 -1.29
CA HIS A 82 -4.66 -3.27 -1.24
C HIS A 82 -4.03 -4.56 -0.72
N HIS A 83 -4.81 -5.42 -0.08
CA HIS A 83 -4.39 -6.75 0.35
C HIS A 83 -4.88 -7.87 -0.58
N GLU A 84 -5.55 -7.55 -1.68
CA GLU A 84 -5.79 -8.53 -2.74
C GLU A 84 -4.48 -8.90 -3.43
N ARG A 85 -4.42 -10.11 -3.95
CA ARG A 85 -3.23 -10.66 -4.59
C ARG A 85 -3.55 -11.06 -6.02
N TRP A 86 -2.58 -10.89 -6.91
CA TRP A 86 -2.74 -11.26 -8.31
C TRP A 86 -3.16 -12.72 -8.51
N ASP A 87 -2.68 -13.63 -7.65
CA ASP A 87 -3.00 -15.06 -7.66
C ASP A 87 -4.38 -15.41 -7.06
N GLY A 88 -5.13 -14.44 -6.54
CA GLY A 88 -6.44 -14.64 -5.92
C GLY A 88 -6.39 -15.16 -4.48
N LEU A 89 -5.19 -15.27 -3.87
CA LEU A 89 -5.01 -15.71 -2.50
C LEU A 89 -5.03 -14.55 -1.49
N GLY A 90 -5.48 -13.37 -1.93
CA GLY A 90 -5.61 -12.17 -1.12
C GLY A 90 -6.90 -12.11 -0.31
N TYR A 91 -7.17 -10.94 0.23
CA TYR A 91 -8.40 -10.61 0.97
C TYR A 91 -8.75 -9.13 0.79
N PRO A 92 -10.02 -8.70 1.02
CA PRO A 92 -11.13 -9.43 1.65
C PRO A 92 -11.95 -10.29 0.69
N GLN A 93 -11.88 -10.07 -0.63
CA GLN A 93 -12.78 -10.67 -1.61
C GLN A 93 -12.17 -11.86 -2.36
N GLY A 94 -10.83 -12.02 -2.35
CA GLY A 94 -10.12 -13.03 -3.14
C GLY A 94 -10.14 -12.73 -4.64
N LEU A 95 -10.11 -11.46 -5.03
CA LEU A 95 -10.06 -11.02 -6.42
C LEU A 95 -8.76 -11.49 -7.09
N GLN A 96 -8.84 -11.86 -8.38
CA GLN A 96 -7.70 -12.37 -9.13
C GLN A 96 -7.36 -11.50 -10.34
N GLY A 97 -6.08 -11.26 -10.56
CA GLY A 97 -5.59 -10.59 -11.76
C GLY A 97 -6.19 -9.21 -11.94
N LYS A 98 -6.77 -8.95 -13.11
CA LYS A 98 -7.39 -7.66 -13.47
C LYS A 98 -8.77 -7.42 -12.85
N GLN A 99 -9.30 -8.34 -12.06
CA GLN A 99 -10.48 -8.09 -11.23
C GLN A 99 -10.15 -7.09 -10.10
N ILE A 100 -8.90 -7.09 -9.62
CA ILE A 100 -8.41 -6.11 -8.66
C ILE A 100 -8.29 -4.74 -9.37
N HIS A 101 -8.81 -3.69 -8.75
CA HIS A 101 -8.72 -2.35 -9.31
C HIS A 101 -7.25 -1.95 -9.56
N PHE A 102 -7.00 -1.24 -10.66
CA PHE A 102 -5.64 -0.86 -11.07
C PHE A 102 -4.88 -0.12 -9.96
N ASP A 103 -5.53 0.85 -9.32
CA ASP A 103 -4.91 1.68 -8.26
C ASP A 103 -4.49 0.82 -7.05
N ALA A 104 -5.28 -0.20 -6.71
CA ALA A 104 -4.96 -1.13 -5.62
C ALA A 104 -3.79 -2.06 -6.00
N ARG A 105 -3.75 -2.60 -7.25
CA ARG A 105 -2.62 -3.38 -7.74
C ARG A 105 -1.31 -2.59 -7.73
N LEU A 106 -1.39 -1.32 -8.08
CA LEU A 106 -0.24 -0.40 -8.08
C LEU A 106 0.21 -0.10 -6.65
N PHE A 107 -0.74 0.17 -5.74
CA PHE A 107 -0.43 0.52 -4.36
C PHE A 107 0.14 -0.66 -3.56
N SER A 108 -0.35 -1.89 -3.78
CA SER A 108 0.09 -3.09 -3.04
C SER A 108 1.61 -3.31 -3.11
N ILE A 109 2.24 -3.02 -4.25
CA ILE A 109 3.70 -3.12 -4.41
C ILE A 109 4.40 -2.08 -3.53
N VAL A 110 3.89 -0.85 -3.52
CA VAL A 110 4.49 0.26 -2.75
C VAL A 110 4.32 0.03 -1.26
N ASP A 111 3.17 -0.47 -0.82
CA ASP A 111 2.89 -0.78 0.58
C ASP A 111 3.83 -1.87 1.11
N VAL A 112 3.97 -2.97 0.37
CA VAL A 112 4.90 -4.05 0.72
C VAL A 112 6.34 -3.56 0.69
N TRP A 113 6.74 -2.79 -0.33
CA TRP A 113 8.07 -2.18 -0.38
C TRP A 113 8.35 -1.32 0.86
N ASP A 114 7.42 -0.44 1.24
CA ASP A 114 7.55 0.40 2.43
C ASP A 114 7.69 -0.45 3.71
N ALA A 115 6.90 -1.52 3.80
CA ALA A 115 6.90 -2.41 4.95
C ALA A 115 8.23 -3.17 5.17
N ILE A 116 8.95 -3.52 4.09
CA ILE A 116 10.21 -4.27 4.18
C ILE A 116 11.45 -3.39 4.06
N TYR A 117 11.36 -2.25 3.38
CA TYR A 117 12.46 -1.28 3.22
C TYR A 117 12.75 -0.48 4.49
N HIS A 118 11.72 -0.26 5.35
CA HIS A 118 11.89 0.51 6.57
C HIS A 118 12.02 -0.39 7.80
N ARG A 119 12.89 0.05 8.72
CA ARG A 119 12.97 -0.56 10.05
C ARG A 119 11.64 -0.35 10.77
N ARG A 120 11.06 -1.42 11.27
CA ARG A 120 9.90 -1.42 12.17
C ARG A 120 10.33 -1.86 13.56
N VAL A 121 9.51 -1.60 14.59
CA VAL A 121 9.81 -1.93 15.99
C VAL A 121 10.26 -3.40 16.18
N TYR A 122 9.77 -4.30 15.31
CA TYR A 122 9.99 -5.74 15.40
C TYR A 122 10.81 -6.34 14.24
N LYS A 123 11.35 -5.49 13.31
CA LYS A 123 12.06 -5.97 12.12
C LYS A 123 13.07 -4.94 11.64
N ASP A 124 14.30 -5.38 11.43
CA ASP A 124 15.31 -4.56 10.76
C ASP A 124 14.94 -4.33 9.28
N ALA A 125 15.43 -3.20 8.73
CA ALA A 125 15.30 -2.92 7.30
C ALA A 125 16.05 -3.98 6.49
N TRP A 126 15.45 -4.41 5.39
CA TRP A 126 16.11 -5.34 4.48
C TRP A 126 17.13 -4.60 3.60
N PRO A 127 18.24 -5.26 3.21
CA PRO A 127 19.10 -4.76 2.15
C PRO A 127 18.30 -4.49 0.86
N GLU A 128 18.68 -3.46 0.14
CA GLU A 128 17.93 -2.97 -1.03
C GLU A 128 17.81 -4.02 -2.15
N ASP A 129 18.86 -4.78 -2.38
CA ASP A 129 18.90 -5.88 -3.35
C ASP A 129 17.96 -7.03 -2.96
N GLU A 130 17.87 -7.35 -1.67
CA GLU A 130 16.91 -8.35 -1.16
C GLU A 130 15.46 -7.87 -1.32
N VAL A 131 15.20 -6.58 -1.09
CA VAL A 131 13.87 -5.97 -1.31
C VAL A 131 13.46 -6.11 -2.78
N LEU A 132 14.33 -5.73 -3.71
CA LEU A 132 14.05 -5.81 -5.14
C LEU A 132 13.88 -7.26 -5.62
N LYS A 133 14.74 -8.16 -5.10
CA LYS A 133 14.61 -9.60 -5.36
C LYS A 133 13.26 -10.12 -4.88
N TYR A 134 12.85 -9.81 -3.66
CA TYR A 134 11.56 -10.24 -3.12
C TYR A 134 10.39 -9.76 -3.99
N ILE A 135 10.38 -8.47 -4.35
CA ILE A 135 9.32 -7.91 -5.21
C ILE A 135 9.28 -8.64 -6.56
N SER A 136 10.43 -8.89 -7.17
CA SER A 136 10.52 -9.64 -8.44
C SER A 136 10.01 -11.07 -8.31
N ASP A 137 10.35 -11.77 -7.23
CA ASP A 137 9.94 -13.16 -6.96
C ASP A 137 8.42 -13.28 -6.69
N GLN A 138 7.77 -12.17 -6.32
CA GLN A 138 6.32 -12.07 -6.11
C GLN A 138 5.54 -11.65 -7.37
N SER A 139 6.20 -11.39 -8.48
CA SER A 139 5.56 -11.09 -9.77
C SER A 139 4.67 -12.26 -10.22
N GLY A 140 3.43 -11.98 -10.60
CA GLY A 140 2.43 -13.00 -10.98
C GLY A 140 1.85 -13.79 -9.80
N LYS A 141 2.29 -13.53 -8.58
CA LYS A 141 1.75 -14.11 -7.34
C LYS A 141 1.03 -13.03 -6.53
N ALA A 142 1.78 -12.28 -5.73
CA ALA A 142 1.21 -11.15 -4.99
C ALA A 142 0.94 -9.96 -5.91
N PHE A 143 1.80 -9.70 -6.88
CA PHE A 143 1.82 -8.47 -7.68
C PHE A 143 1.49 -8.70 -9.15
N ASP A 144 0.85 -7.70 -9.75
CA ASP A 144 0.68 -7.58 -11.19
C ASP A 144 2.05 -7.60 -11.90
N PRO A 145 2.30 -8.52 -12.86
CA PRO A 145 3.58 -8.65 -13.53
C PRO A 145 4.02 -7.38 -14.28
N GLU A 146 3.07 -6.66 -14.90
CA GLU A 146 3.37 -5.45 -15.67
C GLU A 146 3.81 -4.32 -14.71
N ILE A 147 3.07 -4.12 -13.62
CA ILE A 147 3.38 -3.10 -12.62
C ILE A 147 4.67 -3.45 -11.87
N CYS A 148 4.89 -4.74 -11.55
CA CYS A 148 6.11 -5.22 -10.92
C CYS A 148 7.35 -4.94 -11.78
N SER A 149 7.30 -5.26 -13.07
CA SER A 149 8.36 -4.96 -14.02
C SER A 149 8.66 -3.46 -14.11
N LEU A 150 7.60 -2.64 -14.17
CA LEU A 150 7.72 -1.19 -14.20
C LEU A 150 8.36 -0.64 -12.93
N PHE A 151 7.96 -1.14 -11.76
CA PHE A 151 8.51 -0.75 -10.47
C PHE A 151 10.00 -1.04 -10.38
N VAL A 152 10.41 -2.28 -10.68
CA VAL A 152 11.81 -2.72 -10.60
C VAL A 152 12.68 -1.93 -11.59
N LYS A 153 12.23 -1.76 -12.84
CA LYS A 153 12.95 -1.00 -13.87
C LYS A 153 13.20 0.46 -13.48
N ASN A 154 12.25 1.09 -12.77
CA ASN A 154 12.32 2.51 -12.42
C ASN A 154 12.61 2.75 -10.93
N TYR A 155 13.08 1.74 -10.23
CA TYR A 155 13.24 1.77 -8.78
C TYR A 155 14.05 2.97 -8.28
N ASN A 156 15.19 3.26 -8.88
CA ASN A 156 16.04 4.38 -8.47
C ASN A 156 15.30 5.73 -8.55
N GLN A 157 14.50 5.95 -9.60
CA GLN A 157 13.70 7.17 -9.76
C GLN A 157 12.59 7.24 -8.69
N LEU A 158 11.90 6.13 -8.45
CA LEU A 158 10.84 6.03 -7.45
C LEU A 158 11.37 6.28 -6.03
N ARG A 159 12.51 5.67 -5.71
CA ARG A 159 13.20 5.86 -4.43
C ARG A 159 13.64 7.32 -4.21
N CYS A 160 14.20 7.98 -5.24
CA CYS A 160 14.54 9.39 -5.15
C CYS A 160 13.33 10.26 -4.83
N CYS A 161 12.18 10.03 -5.48
CA CYS A 161 10.93 10.74 -5.18
C CYS A 161 10.50 10.57 -3.72
N TYR A 162 10.70 9.38 -3.17
CA TYR A 162 10.39 9.07 -1.77
C TYR A 162 11.36 9.78 -0.80
N LEU A 163 12.68 9.68 -1.01
CA LEU A 163 13.71 10.26 -0.13
C LEU A 163 13.63 11.79 -0.09
N LEU A 164 13.42 12.44 -1.23
CA LEU A 164 13.21 13.90 -1.29
C LEU A 164 12.03 14.35 -0.43
N TRP A 165 10.96 13.56 -0.39
CA TRP A 165 9.81 13.84 0.47
C TRP A 165 10.15 13.72 1.95
N CYS A 166 10.84 12.65 2.34
CA CYS A 166 11.26 12.46 3.73
C CYS A 166 12.15 13.58 4.23
N LEU A 167 13.05 14.08 3.37
CA LEU A 167 13.93 15.22 3.69
C LEU A 167 13.15 16.53 3.84
N LEU A 168 12.20 16.81 2.93
CA LEU A 168 11.34 18.00 3.00
C LEU A 168 10.47 18.01 4.26
N VAL A 169 9.86 16.88 4.59
CA VAL A 169 9.02 16.77 5.81
C VAL A 169 9.88 16.96 7.07
N LYS A 170 11.07 16.35 7.15
CA LYS A 170 11.99 16.54 8.26
C LYS A 170 12.47 18.00 8.38
N HIS A 171 12.70 18.68 7.26
CA HIS A 171 13.12 20.09 7.25
C HIS A 171 11.99 21.00 7.72
N LEU A 172 10.76 20.81 7.24
CA LEU A 172 9.57 21.53 7.70
C LEU A 172 9.32 21.34 9.19
N TYR A 173 9.46 20.11 9.70
CA TYR A 173 9.33 19.84 11.14
C TYR A 173 10.38 20.56 12.00
N ARG A 174 11.60 20.78 11.46
CA ARG A 174 12.65 21.54 12.15
C ARG A 174 12.39 23.04 12.15
N LEU A 175 11.68 23.56 11.14
CA LEU A 175 11.35 24.99 11.04
C LEU A 175 10.13 25.38 11.87
N LEU A 176 9.30 24.41 12.27
CA LEU A 176 8.08 24.61 13.07
C LEU A 176 8.29 24.37 14.58
N ARG A 177 9.52 24.06 14.99
CA ARG A 177 9.97 24.01 16.40
C ARG A 177 10.83 25.22 16.72
#